data_d827010ad6635a5c51cfdbcf7f9b8722
#
_entry.id   d827010ad6635a5c51cfdbcf7f9b8722
#
_cell.length_a   1.000
_cell.length_b   1.000
_cell.length_c   1.000
_cell.angle_alpha   90.00
_cell.angle_beta   90.00
_cell.angle_gamma   90.00
#
_symmetry.space_group_name_H-M   'P 1'
#
loop_
_entity.id
_entity.type
_entity.pdbx_description
1 polymer ?
#
loop_
_entity_poly.entity_id
_entity_poly.type
_entity_poly.pdbx_seq_one_letter_code
_entity_poly.pdbx_strand_id
1 'polypeptide(L)'
;MSTVVEFSMQVKPGQYKEALGKENAFVEAFMKTHPSLKSVMVIGDEARGVLRAIGVYDSAKSAAKVNSERDFANFNAEIAPMLAGSPERVELDLLHAFNR
;
A
#
# COMPACT_ATOMS: atom_id res chain seq x y z
N MET A 1 -7.16 -10.75 -15.51
CA MET A 1 -6.04 -11.24 -14.66
C MET A 1 -5.87 -10.28 -13.50
N SER A 2 -5.72 -10.82 -12.30
CA SER A 2 -5.50 -10.00 -11.12
C SER A 2 -4.12 -9.34 -11.15
N THR A 3 -4.05 -8.14 -10.56
CA THR A 3 -2.82 -7.35 -10.51
C THR A 3 -2.44 -7.13 -9.05
N VAL A 4 -1.17 -7.34 -8.74
CA VAL A 4 -0.61 -7.08 -7.41
C VAL A 4 0.11 -5.74 -7.44
N VAL A 5 -0.21 -4.89 -6.48
CA VAL A 5 0.51 -3.63 -6.27
C VAL A 5 1.34 -3.77 -5.01
N GLU A 6 2.64 -3.55 -5.13
CA GLU A 6 3.54 -3.44 -3.99
C GLU A 6 3.86 -1.96 -3.77
N PHE A 7 3.51 -1.45 -2.60
CA PHE A 7 3.79 -0.07 -2.21
C PHE A 7 4.77 -0.12 -1.04
N SER A 8 6.01 0.31 -1.30
CA SER A 8 7.12 0.17 -0.33
C SER A 8 7.56 1.52 0.20
N MET A 9 7.71 1.60 1.52
CA MET A 9 8.09 2.84 2.21
C MET A 9 9.29 2.56 3.12
N GLN A 10 10.19 3.55 3.19
CA GLN A 10 11.27 3.60 4.16
C GLN A 10 10.89 4.65 5.21
N VAL A 11 10.63 4.22 6.43
CA VAL A 11 10.13 5.08 7.51
C VAL A 11 11.31 5.61 8.33
N LYS A 12 11.25 6.90 8.68
CA LYS A 12 12.25 7.54 9.52
C LYS A 12 12.29 6.91 10.92
N PRO A 13 13.47 6.88 11.58
CA PRO A 13 13.56 6.43 12.97
C PRO A 13 12.59 7.20 13.87
N GLY A 14 11.91 6.47 14.76
CA GLY A 14 10.94 7.06 15.68
C GLY A 14 9.54 7.31 15.11
N GLN A 15 9.34 7.10 13.82
CA GLN A 15 8.06 7.36 13.15
C GLN A 15 7.29 6.09 12.79
N TYR A 16 7.84 4.93 13.06
CA TYR A 16 7.30 3.67 12.53
C TYR A 16 5.88 3.36 13.01
N LYS A 17 5.63 3.46 14.30
CA LYS A 17 4.30 3.15 14.86
C LYS A 17 3.23 4.10 14.31
N GLU A 18 3.56 5.39 14.18
CA GLU A 18 2.63 6.37 13.62
C GLU A 18 2.37 6.10 12.13
N ALA A 19 3.43 5.81 11.36
CA ALA A 19 3.29 5.47 9.94
C ALA A 19 2.45 4.22 9.75
N LEU A 20 2.70 3.17 10.54
CA LEU A 20 1.92 1.93 10.50
C LEU A 20 0.44 2.19 10.82
N GLY A 21 0.15 3.01 11.83
CA GLY A 21 -1.22 3.37 12.18
C GLY A 21 -1.93 4.08 11.05
N LYS A 22 -1.27 5.02 10.39
CA LYS A 22 -1.83 5.74 9.24
C LYS A 22 -2.06 4.81 8.04
N GLU A 23 -1.12 3.92 7.76
CA GLU A 23 -1.25 2.92 6.69
C GLU A 23 -2.46 2.01 6.93
N ASN A 24 -2.57 1.45 8.13
CA ASN A 24 -3.68 0.56 8.46
C ASN A 24 -5.03 1.27 8.38
N ALA A 25 -5.12 2.50 8.86
CA ALA A 25 -6.36 3.28 8.79
C ALA A 25 -6.74 3.59 7.35
N PHE A 26 -5.76 3.93 6.52
CA PHE A 26 -5.99 4.19 5.10
C PHE A 26 -6.49 2.94 4.38
N VAL A 27 -5.82 1.81 4.55
CA VAL A 27 -6.19 0.55 3.89
C VAL A 27 -7.60 0.14 4.30
N GLU A 28 -7.92 0.21 5.59
CA GLU A 28 -9.25 -0.16 6.09
C GLU A 28 -10.36 0.69 5.47
N ALA A 29 -10.16 2.01 5.42
CA ALA A 29 -11.12 2.93 4.82
C ALA A 29 -11.21 2.72 3.30
N PHE A 30 -10.07 2.53 2.65
CA PHE A 30 -9.98 2.41 1.21
C PHE A 30 -10.68 1.16 0.69
N MET A 31 -10.54 0.03 1.37
CA MET A 31 -11.20 -1.22 0.99
C MET A 31 -12.72 -1.11 1.03
N LYS A 32 -13.26 -0.29 1.91
CA LYS A 32 -14.72 -0.09 2.02
C LYS A 32 -15.32 0.56 0.79
N THR A 33 -14.53 1.39 0.09
CA THR A 33 -15.01 2.18 -1.05
C THR A 33 -14.45 1.70 -2.39
N HIS A 34 -13.56 0.70 -2.38
CA HIS A 34 -12.89 0.22 -3.59
C HIS A 34 -13.00 -1.31 -3.69
N PRO A 35 -14.16 -1.84 -4.13
CA PRO A 35 -14.38 -3.29 -4.19
C PRO A 35 -13.47 -4.00 -5.20
N SER A 36 -12.79 -3.29 -6.08
CA SER A 36 -11.78 -3.86 -6.97
C SER A 36 -10.52 -4.33 -6.24
N LEU A 37 -10.27 -3.78 -5.04
CA LEU A 37 -9.19 -4.20 -4.17
C LEU A 37 -9.66 -5.39 -3.34
N LYS A 38 -9.14 -6.59 -3.65
CA LYS A 38 -9.64 -7.85 -3.12
C LYS A 38 -8.99 -8.26 -1.80
N SER A 39 -7.72 -7.93 -1.64
CA SER A 39 -7.00 -8.21 -0.39
C SER A 39 -5.82 -7.30 -0.25
N VAL A 40 -5.38 -7.07 0.99
CA VAL A 40 -4.17 -6.31 1.29
C VAL A 40 -3.43 -7.00 2.43
N MET A 41 -2.13 -7.13 2.28
CA MET A 41 -1.24 -7.48 3.39
C MET A 41 -0.35 -6.28 3.68
N VAL A 42 -0.25 -5.94 4.96
CA VAL A 42 0.70 -4.92 5.41
C VAL A 42 1.82 -5.65 6.13
N ILE A 43 3.04 -5.52 5.62
CA ILE A 43 4.21 -6.21 6.14
C ILE A 43 5.32 -5.21 6.44
N GLY A 44 6.26 -5.58 7.27
CA GLY A 44 7.37 -4.67 7.55
C GLY A 44 8.36 -5.18 8.58
N ASP A 45 9.33 -4.31 8.89
CA ASP A 45 10.37 -4.54 9.86
C ASP A 45 10.70 -3.20 10.51
N GLU A 46 10.29 -3.04 11.75
CA GLU A 46 10.46 -1.77 12.47
C GLU A 46 11.94 -1.39 12.63
N ALA A 47 12.81 -2.35 12.95
CA ALA A 47 14.23 -2.09 13.16
C ALA A 47 14.91 -1.52 11.92
N ARG A 48 14.48 -1.95 10.72
CA ARG A 48 15.00 -1.47 9.46
C ARG A 48 14.17 -0.34 8.84
N GLY A 49 13.06 0.04 9.47
CA GLY A 49 12.17 1.07 8.96
C GLY A 49 11.42 0.67 7.69
N VAL A 50 11.29 -0.62 7.41
CA VAL A 50 10.59 -1.11 6.20
C VAL A 50 9.11 -1.26 6.48
N LEU A 51 8.28 -0.66 5.62
CA LEU A 51 6.82 -0.80 5.69
C LEU A 51 6.29 -0.95 4.27
N ARG A 52 5.55 -2.03 4.01
CA ARG A 52 5.01 -2.32 2.69
C ARG A 52 3.55 -2.71 2.77
N ALA A 53 2.80 -2.30 1.76
CA ALA A 53 1.45 -2.80 1.52
C ALA A 53 1.46 -3.59 0.21
N ILE A 54 0.88 -4.79 0.24
CA ILE A 54 0.77 -5.65 -0.94
C ILE A 54 -0.72 -5.86 -1.19
N GLY A 55 -1.25 -5.20 -2.22
CA GLY A 55 -2.67 -5.23 -2.55
C GLY A 55 -2.93 -6.04 -3.81
N VAL A 56 -4.02 -6.81 -3.80
CA VAL A 56 -4.46 -7.57 -4.98
C VAL A 56 -5.72 -6.92 -5.53
N TYR A 57 -5.64 -6.47 -6.77
CA TYR A 57 -6.76 -5.87 -7.52
C TYR A 57 -7.30 -6.87 -8.54
N ASP A 58 -8.57 -6.68 -8.92
CA ASP A 58 -9.21 -7.55 -9.92
C ASP A 58 -8.62 -7.38 -11.34
N SER A 59 -8.00 -6.22 -11.63
CA SER A 59 -7.43 -5.96 -12.95
C SER A 59 -6.34 -4.88 -12.89
N ALA A 60 -5.49 -4.85 -13.92
CA ALA A 60 -4.49 -3.81 -14.08
C ALA A 60 -5.13 -2.43 -14.25
N LYS A 61 -6.28 -2.36 -14.92
CA LYS A 61 -7.01 -1.11 -15.11
C LYS A 61 -7.48 -0.51 -13.77
N SER A 62 -8.03 -1.35 -12.90
CA SER A 62 -8.46 -0.92 -11.56
C SER A 62 -7.27 -0.45 -10.72
N ALA A 63 -6.15 -1.19 -10.75
CA ALA A 63 -4.94 -0.83 -10.03
C ALA A 63 -4.37 0.51 -10.51
N ALA A 64 -4.33 0.73 -11.82
CA ALA A 64 -3.85 1.98 -12.40
C ALA A 64 -4.73 3.17 -12.03
N LYS A 65 -6.05 2.97 -12.03
CA LYS A 65 -7.01 4.01 -11.67
C LYS A 65 -6.80 4.53 -10.26
N VAL A 66 -6.53 3.64 -9.31
CA VAL A 66 -6.29 3.99 -7.91
C VAL A 66 -5.12 4.96 -7.77
N ASN A 67 -4.07 4.79 -8.56
CA ASN A 67 -2.88 5.63 -8.47
C ASN A 67 -3.17 7.10 -8.78
N SER A 68 -4.26 7.41 -9.46
CA SER A 68 -4.66 8.78 -9.80
C SER A 68 -5.76 9.34 -8.89
N GLU A 69 -6.21 8.58 -7.90
CA GLU A 69 -7.31 9.03 -7.03
C GLU A 69 -6.84 9.98 -5.94
N ARG A 70 -7.75 10.89 -5.57
CA ARG A 70 -7.48 11.91 -4.55
C ARG A 70 -7.15 11.30 -3.20
N ASP A 71 -7.85 10.25 -2.80
CA ASP A 71 -7.63 9.62 -1.48
C ASP A 71 -6.22 9.09 -1.36
N PHE A 72 -5.68 8.49 -2.42
CA PHE A 72 -4.32 8.00 -2.43
C PHE A 72 -3.31 9.16 -2.41
N ALA A 73 -3.57 10.22 -3.16
CA ALA A 73 -2.74 11.43 -3.13
C ALA A 73 -2.71 12.08 -1.75
N ASN A 74 -3.86 12.15 -1.08
CA ASN A 74 -3.97 12.68 0.27
C ASN A 74 -3.18 11.84 1.27
N PHE A 75 -3.29 10.52 1.18
CA PHE A 75 -2.52 9.61 2.02
C PHE A 75 -1.01 9.83 1.83
N ASN A 76 -0.56 9.90 0.58
CA ASN A 76 0.85 10.14 0.28
C ASN A 76 1.35 11.44 0.89
N ALA A 77 0.55 12.50 0.83
CA ALA A 77 0.91 13.79 1.42
C ALA A 77 0.99 13.70 2.96
N GLU A 78 0.07 12.98 3.59
CA GLU A 78 0.07 12.81 5.05
C GLU A 78 1.26 12.01 5.56
N ILE A 79 1.64 10.94 4.84
CA ILE A 79 2.70 10.05 5.31
C ILE A 79 4.10 10.55 4.93
N ALA A 80 4.22 11.40 3.92
CA ALA A 80 5.50 11.87 3.41
C ALA A 80 6.47 12.39 4.47
N PRO A 81 6.03 13.18 5.49
CA PRO A 81 6.94 13.66 6.52
C PRO A 81 7.58 12.55 7.37
N MET A 82 6.97 11.37 7.40
CA MET A 82 7.44 10.23 8.18
C MET A 82 8.41 9.35 7.40
N LEU A 83 8.59 9.61 6.11
CA LEU A 83 9.39 8.76 5.23
C LEU A 83 10.77 9.35 4.96
N ALA A 84 11.75 8.46 4.85
CA ALA A 84 13.13 8.82 4.53
C ALA A 84 13.37 9.04 3.03
N GLY A 85 12.34 8.90 2.22
CA GLY A 85 12.41 9.12 0.77
C GLY A 85 11.05 8.88 0.15
N SER A 86 10.97 8.98 -1.17
CA SER A 86 9.71 8.73 -1.88
C SER A 86 9.36 7.25 -1.82
N PRO A 87 8.08 6.91 -1.64
CA PRO A 87 7.65 5.50 -1.72
C PRO A 87 7.83 4.96 -3.14
N GLU A 88 8.00 3.65 -3.22
CA GLU A 88 8.05 2.95 -4.50
C GLU A 88 6.76 2.18 -4.71
N ARG A 89 6.23 2.25 -5.93
CA ARG A 89 5.02 1.53 -6.30
C ARG A 89 5.29 0.68 -7.54
N VAL A 90 5.03 -0.63 -7.41
CA VAL A 90 5.24 -1.59 -8.49
C VAL A 90 3.93 -2.32 -8.75
N GLU A 91 3.56 -2.48 -10.01
CA GLU A 91 2.40 -3.26 -10.44
C GLU A 91 2.89 -4.52 -11.16
N LEU A 92 2.43 -5.67 -10.71
CA LEU A 92 2.81 -6.96 -11.26
C LEU A 92 1.56 -7.83 -11.45
N ASP A 93 1.60 -8.73 -12.43
CA ASP A 93 0.52 -9.70 -12.61
C ASP A 93 0.56 -10.75 -11.53
N LEU A 94 -0.60 -11.12 -10.99
CA LEU A 94 -0.70 -12.28 -10.12
C LEU A 94 -0.75 -13.53 -10.98
N LEU A 95 0.32 -14.29 -11.00
CA LEU A 95 0.42 -15.49 -11.83
C LEU A 95 -0.20 -16.71 -11.15
N HIS A 96 0.13 -16.93 -9.89
CA HIS A 96 -0.41 -18.04 -9.10
C HIS A 96 -0.47 -17.66 -7.63
N ALA A 97 -1.49 -18.14 -6.94
CA ALA A 97 -1.60 -18.01 -5.49
C ALA A 97 -1.77 -19.43 -4.90
N PHE A 98 -0.93 -19.76 -3.92
CA PHE A 98 -0.97 -21.05 -3.26
C PHE A 98 -1.37 -20.81 -1.79
N ASN A 99 -2.44 -21.48 -1.37
CA ASN A 99 -2.95 -21.40 0.01
C ASN A 99 -3.13 -22.80 0.57
N ARG A 100 -2.97 -22.93 1.88
CA ARG A 100 -3.27 -24.20 2.55
C ARG A 100 -4.72 -24.27 2.99
#